data_c6c4333717dd52303bd62b5d4ba5fa78
#
_entry.id   c6c4333717dd52303bd62b5d4ba5fa78
#
_cell.length_a   1.000
_cell.length_b   1.000
_cell.length_c   1.000
_cell.angle_alpha   90.00
_cell.angle_beta   90.00
_cell.angle_gamma   90.00
#
_symmetry.space_group_name_H-M   'P 1'
#
loop_
_entity.id
_entity.type
_entity.pdbx_description
1 polymer ?
#
loop_
_entity_poly.entity_id
_entity_poly.type
_entity_poly.pdbx_seq_one_letter_code
_entity_poly.pdbx_strand_id
1 'polypeptide(L)'
;TTLGADDGIGVAATLALLASDLNTGKVEGLFTISEETGMDGANAIEPGFIESRTLLNLDSEDEGQIFVGCAGGLDTTATFNYTAEPVKPGFKAVELRVFDAIGGHSGDDINKERANTVQIMARFLYSELGNFQLAKMKGGNKKNAIARDTEAVVYVKENDIDGFISRFNAFAADVRKEFHNTDPDVKFSAERSEFSGNAVDSEVAKRFIMALVAINHGV
;
A
#
# COMPACT_ATOMS: atom_id res chain seq x y z
N THR A 1 8.98 18.94 3.62
CA THR A 1 10.24 18.38 3.07
C THR A 1 10.86 17.49 4.12
N THR A 2 10.99 16.23 3.86
CA THR A 2 11.74 15.29 4.70
C THR A 2 13.24 15.54 4.48
N LEU A 3 14.04 15.43 5.53
CA LEU A 3 15.47 15.72 5.46
C LEU A 3 16.28 14.65 4.72
N GLY A 4 15.75 13.47 4.49
CA GLY A 4 16.46 12.39 3.78
C GLY A 4 17.79 12.00 4.44
N ALA A 5 17.81 11.90 5.77
CA ALA A 5 19.00 11.54 6.52
C ALA A 5 19.28 10.03 6.55
N ASP A 6 18.40 9.29 6.02
CA ASP A 6 18.44 7.84 5.91
C ASP A 6 19.00 7.45 4.50
N ASP A 7 20.22 6.86 4.42
CA ASP A 7 21.16 6.67 5.52
C ASP A 7 22.40 7.61 5.38
N GLY A 8 22.18 8.90 5.49
CA GLY A 8 23.26 9.91 5.38
C GLY A 8 24.34 9.77 6.45
N ILE A 9 24.01 9.26 7.65
CA ILE A 9 24.98 9.05 8.73
C ILE A 9 25.91 7.87 8.41
N GLY A 10 25.42 6.81 7.81
CA GLY A 10 26.23 5.68 7.34
C GLY A 10 27.17 6.09 6.21
N VAL A 11 26.70 6.93 5.28
CA VAL A 11 27.56 7.54 4.26
C VAL A 11 28.69 8.34 4.91
N ALA A 12 28.38 9.21 5.88
CA ALA A 12 29.37 10.02 6.58
C ALA A 12 30.37 9.17 7.37
N ALA A 13 29.92 8.13 8.07
CA ALA A 13 30.76 7.21 8.81
C ALA A 13 31.72 6.44 7.89
N THR A 14 31.21 5.94 6.75
CA THR A 14 32.04 5.27 5.73
C THR A 14 33.12 6.20 5.18
N LEU A 15 32.77 7.43 4.83
CA LEU A 15 33.76 8.43 4.35
C LEU A 15 34.79 8.78 5.41
N ALA A 16 34.37 8.93 6.67
CA ALA A 16 35.28 9.21 7.78
C ALA A 16 36.28 8.06 8.00
N LEU A 17 35.80 6.81 7.91
CA LEU A 17 36.67 5.63 8.00
C LEU A 17 37.68 5.59 6.84
N LEU A 18 37.25 5.82 5.61
CA LEU A 18 38.14 5.85 4.44
C LEU A 18 39.18 6.98 4.50
N ALA A 19 38.86 8.10 5.16
CA ALA A 19 39.77 9.24 5.34
C ALA A 19 40.68 9.10 6.57
N SER A 20 40.50 8.07 7.38
CA SER A 20 41.25 7.89 8.64
C SER A 20 42.57 7.15 8.43
N ASP A 21 43.53 7.38 9.36
CA ASP A 21 44.80 6.65 9.43
C ASP A 21 44.71 5.43 10.38
N LEU A 22 43.50 4.88 10.56
CA LEU A 22 43.31 3.71 11.41
C LEU A 22 44.02 2.49 10.82
N ASN A 23 44.63 1.70 11.67
CA ASN A 23 45.29 0.44 11.30
C ASN A 23 44.21 -0.65 11.05
N THR A 24 43.53 -0.56 9.95
CA THR A 24 42.54 -1.54 9.46
C THR A 24 43.17 -2.39 8.36
N GLY A 25 42.52 -3.47 7.98
CA GLY A 25 42.82 -4.12 6.70
C GLY A 25 42.30 -3.29 5.51
N LYS A 26 42.26 -3.89 4.33
CA LYS A 26 41.64 -3.26 3.17
C LYS A 26 40.17 -2.95 3.45
N VAL A 27 39.77 -1.69 3.25
CA VAL A 27 38.40 -1.22 3.38
C VAL A 27 37.91 -0.71 2.03
N GLU A 28 36.72 -1.11 1.65
CA GLU A 28 36.00 -0.63 0.47
C GLU A 28 34.71 0.04 0.93
N GLY A 29 34.45 1.26 0.48
CA GLY A 29 33.19 1.96 0.70
C GLY A 29 32.25 1.73 -0.49
N LEU A 30 31.12 1.07 -0.25
CA LEU A 30 30.08 0.86 -1.25
C LEU A 30 28.95 1.85 -1.02
N PHE A 31 28.67 2.66 -2.04
CA PHE A 31 27.56 3.62 -2.03
C PHE A 31 26.62 3.28 -3.18
N THR A 32 25.36 3.08 -2.89
CA THR A 32 24.33 2.77 -3.87
C THR A 32 23.34 3.92 -4.02
N ILE A 33 22.51 3.87 -5.07
CA ILE A 33 21.48 4.86 -5.35
C ILE A 33 20.10 4.20 -5.34
N SER A 34 19.05 5.01 -5.14
CA SER A 34 17.64 4.60 -5.27
C SER A 34 17.24 3.48 -4.30
N GLU A 35 17.79 3.45 -3.09
CA GLU A 35 17.42 2.46 -2.08
C GLU A 35 15.91 2.50 -1.84
N GLU A 36 15.35 3.67 -1.50
CA GLU A 36 13.96 3.93 -1.17
C GLU A 36 12.95 3.70 -2.33
N THR A 37 13.44 3.63 -3.55
CA THR A 37 12.59 3.54 -4.75
C THR A 37 12.72 2.22 -5.51
N GLY A 38 13.52 1.28 -5.00
CA GLY A 38 13.63 -0.05 -5.58
C GLY A 38 15.02 -0.65 -5.61
N MET A 39 15.99 -0.05 -4.90
CA MET A 39 17.37 -0.53 -4.80
C MET A 39 18.07 -0.68 -6.16
N ASP A 40 17.85 0.25 -7.09
CA ASP A 40 18.40 0.16 -8.46
C ASP A 40 19.92 0.01 -8.44
N GLY A 41 20.62 0.77 -7.59
CA GLY A 41 22.07 0.70 -7.45
C GLY A 41 22.54 -0.66 -6.92
N ALA A 42 21.91 -1.20 -5.91
CA ALA A 42 22.25 -2.51 -5.35
C ALA A 42 21.99 -3.65 -6.35
N ASN A 43 20.89 -3.58 -7.09
CA ASN A 43 20.53 -4.57 -8.11
C ASN A 43 21.44 -4.53 -9.35
N ALA A 44 22.11 -3.39 -9.59
CA ALA A 44 23.02 -3.22 -10.73
C ALA A 44 24.48 -3.62 -10.43
N ILE A 45 24.80 -4.08 -9.22
CA ILE A 45 26.15 -4.49 -8.85
C ILE A 45 26.52 -5.77 -9.61
N GLU A 46 27.60 -5.69 -10.39
CA GLU A 46 28.11 -6.83 -11.14
C GLU A 46 29.07 -7.68 -10.30
N PRO A 47 29.19 -8.99 -10.60
CA PRO A 47 30.16 -9.86 -9.97
C PRO A 47 31.59 -9.31 -10.10
N GLY A 48 32.33 -9.23 -8.99
CA GLY A 48 33.69 -8.72 -8.96
C GLY A 48 33.83 -7.22 -8.78
N PHE A 49 32.71 -6.48 -8.68
CA PHE A 49 32.73 -5.05 -8.35
C PHE A 49 33.35 -4.76 -6.96
N ILE A 50 33.14 -5.67 -6.02
CA ILE A 50 33.66 -5.63 -4.66
C ILE A 50 34.58 -6.84 -4.45
N GLU A 51 35.77 -6.64 -3.84
CA GLU A 51 36.70 -7.70 -3.46
C GLU A 51 36.48 -8.19 -2.02
N SER A 52 35.97 -7.32 -1.15
CA SER A 52 35.71 -7.62 0.26
C SER A 52 34.72 -8.76 0.44
N ARG A 53 34.89 -9.56 1.51
CA ARG A 53 34.03 -10.71 1.84
C ARG A 53 33.19 -10.49 3.10
N THR A 54 33.43 -9.40 3.81
CA THR A 54 32.66 -9.00 4.98
C THR A 54 32.00 -7.68 4.66
N LEU A 55 30.68 -7.63 4.77
CA LEU A 55 29.88 -6.44 4.58
C LEU A 55 29.37 -5.95 5.94
N LEU A 56 29.59 -4.67 6.24
CA LEU A 56 28.96 -3.96 7.34
C LEU A 56 27.96 -2.97 6.73
N ASN A 57 26.67 -3.28 6.84
CA ASN A 57 25.61 -2.37 6.45
C ASN A 57 25.27 -1.47 7.62
N LEU A 58 25.34 -0.15 7.44
CA LEU A 58 25.08 0.85 8.47
C LEU A 58 23.64 1.36 8.45
N ASP A 59 22.85 0.90 7.50
CA ASP A 59 21.45 1.24 7.30
C ASP A 59 20.56 0.37 8.20
N SER A 60 20.53 0.69 9.51
CA SER A 60 19.72 0.02 10.52
C SER A 60 19.21 1.03 11.54
N GLU A 61 17.93 0.94 11.89
CA GLU A 61 17.23 1.89 12.77
C GLU A 61 17.26 1.50 14.25
N ASP A 62 17.51 0.22 14.57
CA ASP A 62 17.42 -0.27 15.95
C ASP A 62 18.74 -0.12 16.70
N GLU A 63 18.77 0.81 17.66
CA GLU A 63 19.94 1.06 18.48
C GLU A 63 20.34 -0.17 19.31
N GLY A 64 21.64 -0.51 19.27
CA GLY A 64 22.21 -1.61 20.06
C GLY A 64 21.92 -3.01 19.50
N GLN A 65 21.34 -3.13 18.31
CA GLN A 65 21.09 -4.40 17.65
C GLN A 65 22.02 -4.60 16.45
N ILE A 66 22.37 -5.86 16.19
CA ILE A 66 23.12 -6.27 15.00
C ILE A 66 22.30 -7.31 14.27
N PHE A 67 21.91 -7.00 13.05
CA PHE A 67 21.16 -7.89 12.17
C PHE A 67 22.12 -8.71 11.30
N VAL A 68 21.99 -10.03 11.32
CA VAL A 68 22.83 -10.97 10.57
C VAL A 68 22.10 -11.61 9.38
N GLY A 69 20.94 -11.09 9.04
CA GLY A 69 20.10 -11.56 7.93
C GLY A 69 18.98 -10.57 7.65
N CYS A 70 18.30 -10.77 6.54
CA CYS A 70 17.13 -9.97 6.14
C CYS A 70 16.03 -10.88 5.58
N ALA A 71 14.80 -10.38 5.59
CA ALA A 71 13.69 -11.01 4.89
C ALA A 71 13.80 -10.73 3.38
N GLY A 72 13.32 -11.66 2.57
CA GLY A 72 13.14 -11.45 1.15
C GLY A 72 11.73 -10.91 0.87
N GLY A 73 11.56 -10.28 -0.30
CA GLY A 73 10.28 -9.79 -0.79
C GLY A 73 9.99 -10.27 -2.21
N LEU A 74 8.70 -10.36 -2.53
CA LEU A 74 8.22 -10.61 -3.88
C LEU A 74 7.12 -9.63 -4.23
N ASP A 75 7.36 -8.80 -5.23
CA ASP A 75 6.33 -7.94 -5.81
C ASP A 75 5.53 -8.71 -6.87
N THR A 76 4.22 -8.66 -6.77
CA THR A 76 3.33 -9.23 -7.76
C THR A 76 2.39 -8.17 -8.33
N THR A 77 2.43 -7.97 -9.64
CA THR A 77 1.49 -7.09 -10.35
C THR A 77 0.44 -7.93 -11.06
N ALA A 78 -0.82 -7.79 -10.67
CA ALA A 78 -1.94 -8.41 -11.37
C ALA A 78 -2.63 -7.36 -12.26
N THR A 79 -2.73 -7.64 -13.57
CA THR A 79 -3.37 -6.76 -14.55
C THR A 79 -4.72 -7.31 -14.96
N PHE A 80 -5.77 -6.52 -14.77
CA PHE A 80 -7.14 -6.82 -15.22
C PHE A 80 -7.48 -5.94 -16.41
N ASN A 81 -7.43 -6.51 -17.62
CA ASN A 81 -7.92 -5.82 -18.80
C ASN A 81 -9.45 -5.84 -18.82
N TYR A 82 -10.08 -4.72 -19.11
CA TYR A 82 -11.53 -4.60 -19.16
C TYR A 82 -11.99 -3.77 -20.35
N THR A 83 -13.25 -3.96 -20.75
CA THR A 83 -13.96 -3.09 -21.68
C THR A 83 -14.83 -2.13 -20.86
N ALA A 84 -14.82 -0.86 -21.25
CA ALA A 84 -15.69 0.13 -20.64
C ALA A 84 -17.14 -0.08 -21.11
N GLU A 85 -18.08 -0.14 -20.16
CA GLU A 85 -19.50 -0.30 -20.41
C GLU A 85 -20.27 1.01 -20.16
N PRO A 86 -21.34 1.28 -20.90
CA PRO A 86 -22.25 2.38 -20.59
C PRO A 86 -22.87 2.19 -19.19
N VAL A 87 -23.10 3.29 -18.51
CA VAL A 87 -23.87 3.30 -17.27
C VAL A 87 -25.31 2.89 -17.55
N LYS A 88 -25.86 1.97 -16.76
CA LYS A 88 -27.26 1.52 -16.91
C LYS A 88 -28.22 2.69 -16.68
N PRO A 89 -29.32 2.77 -17.47
CA PRO A 89 -30.33 3.80 -17.27
C PRO A 89 -30.86 3.81 -15.83
N GLY A 90 -31.03 5.01 -15.25
CA GLY A 90 -31.51 5.17 -13.87
C GLY A 90 -30.47 4.88 -12.79
N PHE A 91 -29.19 4.75 -13.16
CA PHE A 91 -28.08 4.68 -12.20
C PHE A 91 -27.39 6.04 -12.07
N LYS A 92 -26.93 6.36 -10.87
CA LYS A 92 -26.21 7.58 -10.52
C LYS A 92 -24.96 7.25 -9.74
N ALA A 93 -23.98 8.14 -9.81
CA ALA A 93 -22.69 7.94 -9.14
C ALA A 93 -22.80 8.19 -7.63
N VAL A 94 -22.12 7.32 -6.88
CA VAL A 94 -21.83 7.44 -5.45
C VAL A 94 -20.34 7.27 -5.26
N GLU A 95 -19.73 8.20 -4.54
CA GLU A 95 -18.34 8.13 -4.12
C GLU A 95 -18.23 7.55 -2.72
N LEU A 96 -17.37 6.58 -2.56
CA LEU A 96 -17.06 5.91 -1.31
C LEU A 96 -15.61 6.17 -0.95
N ARG A 97 -15.33 6.46 0.31
CA ARG A 97 -13.97 6.62 0.81
C ARG A 97 -13.77 5.89 2.13
N VAL A 98 -12.61 5.25 2.27
CA VAL A 98 -12.07 4.76 3.54
C VAL A 98 -10.70 5.43 3.65
N PHE A 99 -10.46 6.20 4.69
CA PHE A 99 -9.31 7.11 4.75
C PHE A 99 -8.83 7.38 6.16
N ASP A 100 -7.68 8.05 6.28
CA ASP A 100 -7.01 8.37 7.54
C ASP A 100 -6.66 7.14 8.39
N ALA A 101 -6.46 5.97 7.78
CA ALA A 101 -5.89 4.84 8.50
C ALA A 101 -4.42 5.10 8.89
N ILE A 102 -3.96 4.47 9.96
CA ILE A 102 -2.59 4.64 10.46
C ILE A 102 -1.56 4.21 9.41
N GLY A 103 -1.83 3.09 8.71
CA GLY A 103 -0.89 2.52 7.75
C GLY A 103 0.33 1.93 8.44
N GLY A 104 1.48 1.98 7.77
CA GLY A 104 2.74 1.48 8.26
C GLY A 104 3.53 0.70 7.22
N HIS A 105 4.73 0.27 7.56
CA HIS A 105 5.56 -0.55 6.69
C HIS A 105 4.95 -1.95 6.53
N SER A 106 4.90 -2.46 5.29
CA SER A 106 4.28 -3.75 4.99
C SER A 106 5.04 -4.96 5.56
N GLY A 107 6.28 -4.79 5.98
CA GLY A 107 7.07 -5.78 6.71
C GLY A 107 6.96 -5.58 8.22
N ASP A 108 7.46 -4.46 8.74
CA ASP A 108 7.66 -4.24 10.17
C ASP A 108 6.36 -3.96 10.95
N ASP A 109 5.34 -3.44 10.26
CA ASP A 109 4.06 -3.11 10.89
C ASP A 109 2.94 -4.11 10.56
N ILE A 110 3.19 -5.12 9.72
CA ILE A 110 2.15 -6.04 9.25
C ILE A 110 1.50 -6.86 10.38
N ASN A 111 2.27 -7.15 11.42
CA ASN A 111 1.81 -7.88 12.61
C ASN A 111 1.01 -7.01 13.59
N LYS A 112 0.90 -5.70 13.34
CA LYS A 112 0.15 -4.77 14.20
C LYS A 112 -1.35 -4.74 13.89
N GLU A 113 -1.79 -5.56 12.95
CA GLU A 113 -3.22 -5.73 12.58
C GLU A 113 -3.93 -4.41 12.24
N ARG A 114 -3.20 -3.46 11.62
CA ARG A 114 -3.75 -2.17 11.21
C ARG A 114 -4.70 -2.30 10.02
N ALA A 115 -5.60 -1.35 9.90
CA ALA A 115 -6.56 -1.30 8.81
C ALA A 115 -5.88 -1.16 7.44
N ASN A 116 -6.21 -2.06 6.51
CA ASN A 116 -5.89 -1.92 5.09
C ASN A 116 -7.13 -1.42 4.36
N THR A 117 -7.12 -0.15 3.98
CA THR A 117 -8.30 0.51 3.41
C THR A 117 -8.74 -0.09 2.07
N VAL A 118 -7.81 -0.67 1.29
CA VAL A 118 -8.13 -1.37 0.03
C VAL A 118 -8.95 -2.63 0.32
N GLN A 119 -8.55 -3.43 1.31
CA GLN A 119 -9.31 -4.62 1.70
C GLN A 119 -10.67 -4.27 2.31
N ILE A 120 -10.72 -3.25 3.15
CA ILE A 120 -11.98 -2.79 3.74
C ILE A 120 -12.97 -2.38 2.65
N MET A 121 -12.54 -1.57 1.68
CA MET A 121 -13.36 -1.18 0.53
C MET A 121 -13.80 -2.40 -0.28
N ALA A 122 -12.89 -3.33 -0.56
CA ALA A 122 -13.20 -4.54 -1.31
C ALA A 122 -14.24 -5.43 -0.59
N ARG A 123 -14.17 -5.55 0.75
CA ARG A 123 -15.14 -6.29 1.57
C ARG A 123 -16.55 -5.70 1.43
N PHE A 124 -16.69 -4.38 1.49
CA PHE A 124 -17.98 -3.73 1.27
C PHE A 124 -18.48 -3.97 -0.15
N LEU A 125 -17.67 -3.70 -1.15
CA LEU A 125 -18.05 -3.90 -2.57
C LEU A 125 -18.41 -5.36 -2.86
N TYR A 126 -17.74 -6.32 -2.23
CA TYR A 126 -18.07 -7.72 -2.34
C TYR A 126 -19.46 -8.04 -1.78
N SER A 127 -19.83 -7.47 -0.64
CA SER A 127 -21.17 -7.67 -0.04
C SER A 127 -22.30 -7.06 -0.89
N GLU A 128 -21.98 -6.08 -1.73
CA GLU A 128 -22.93 -5.38 -2.61
C GLU A 128 -22.89 -5.86 -4.07
N LEU A 129 -22.18 -6.95 -4.39
CA LEU A 129 -22.09 -7.47 -5.76
C LEU A 129 -23.47 -7.65 -6.39
N GLY A 130 -23.65 -7.09 -7.59
CA GLY A 130 -24.91 -7.08 -8.31
C GLY A 130 -25.79 -5.84 -8.08
N ASN A 131 -25.53 -5.03 -7.05
CA ASN A 131 -26.28 -3.82 -6.72
C ASN A 131 -25.67 -2.54 -7.33
N PHE A 132 -24.48 -2.62 -7.91
CA PHE A 132 -23.77 -1.47 -8.49
C PHE A 132 -23.04 -1.83 -9.78
N GLN A 133 -22.56 -0.80 -10.49
CA GLN A 133 -21.52 -0.90 -11.51
C GLN A 133 -20.29 -0.14 -11.01
N LEU A 134 -19.11 -0.76 -11.07
CA LEU A 134 -17.85 -0.10 -10.69
C LEU A 134 -17.44 0.90 -11.77
N ALA A 135 -17.15 2.15 -11.40
CA ALA A 135 -16.60 3.14 -12.32
C ALA A 135 -15.07 3.25 -12.16
N LYS A 136 -14.60 3.39 -10.94
CA LYS A 136 -13.17 3.43 -10.60
C LYS A 136 -12.95 2.99 -9.15
N MET A 137 -11.75 2.53 -8.87
CA MET A 137 -11.24 2.32 -7.52
C MET A 137 -9.75 2.67 -7.50
N LYS A 138 -9.32 3.36 -6.47
CA LYS A 138 -7.92 3.71 -6.26
C LYS A 138 -7.62 3.65 -4.76
N GLY A 139 -6.52 3.00 -4.39
CA GLY A 139 -6.09 2.92 -2.99
C GLY A 139 -4.63 2.53 -2.88
N GLY A 140 -4.00 2.94 -1.77
CA GLY A 140 -2.57 2.78 -1.57
C GLY A 140 -1.74 3.65 -2.53
N ASN A 141 -0.55 4.02 -2.10
CA ASN A 141 0.35 4.87 -2.90
C ASN A 141 1.79 4.35 -2.94
N LYS A 142 2.12 3.36 -2.11
CA LYS A 142 3.43 2.73 -2.06
C LYS A 142 3.26 1.21 -1.93
N LYS A 143 4.13 0.44 -2.59
CA LYS A 143 4.09 -1.03 -2.56
C LYS A 143 4.53 -1.61 -1.22
N ASN A 144 5.38 -0.91 -0.49
CA ASN A 144 5.91 -1.30 0.81
C ASN A 144 5.16 -0.66 2.00
N ALA A 145 3.96 -0.13 1.78
CA ALA A 145 3.15 0.48 2.84
C ALA A 145 1.72 -0.08 2.85
N ILE A 146 1.19 -0.31 4.04
CA ILE A 146 -0.22 -0.65 4.27
C ILE A 146 -1.08 0.51 3.78
N ALA A 147 -2.08 0.24 2.94
CA ALA A 147 -2.90 1.27 2.32
C ALA A 147 -3.71 2.06 3.37
N ARG A 148 -3.50 3.39 3.39
CA ARG A 148 -4.13 4.33 4.34
C ARG A 148 -5.42 4.94 3.82
N ASP A 149 -5.53 5.04 2.51
CA ASP A 149 -6.62 5.72 1.83
C ASP A 149 -7.08 4.90 0.63
N THR A 150 -8.39 4.80 0.46
CA THR A 150 -9.02 4.17 -0.70
C THR A 150 -10.28 4.92 -1.06
N GLU A 151 -10.43 5.23 -2.33
CA GLU A 151 -11.63 5.78 -2.93
C GLU A 151 -12.21 4.83 -3.98
N ALA A 152 -13.53 4.77 -4.07
CA ALA A 152 -14.21 4.10 -5.16
C ALA A 152 -15.40 4.94 -5.63
N VAL A 153 -15.65 4.95 -6.93
CA VAL A 153 -16.89 5.48 -7.50
C VAL A 153 -17.67 4.33 -8.10
N VAL A 154 -18.90 4.23 -7.68
CA VAL A 154 -19.84 3.22 -8.15
C VAL A 154 -21.11 3.87 -8.67
N TYR A 155 -21.74 3.26 -9.65
CA TYR A 155 -23.08 3.64 -10.09
C TYR A 155 -24.11 2.74 -9.43
N VAL A 156 -25.10 3.32 -8.77
CA VAL A 156 -26.15 2.67 -8.01
C VAL A 156 -27.50 3.10 -8.58
N LYS A 157 -28.53 2.26 -8.51
CA LYS A 157 -29.89 2.66 -8.89
C LYS A 157 -30.32 3.90 -8.11
N GLU A 158 -30.82 4.92 -8.79
CA GLU A 158 -31.16 6.22 -8.18
C GLU A 158 -32.12 6.09 -6.99
N ASN A 159 -33.06 5.15 -7.05
CA ASN A 159 -34.02 4.89 -5.97
C ASN A 159 -33.43 4.09 -4.78
N ASP A 160 -32.21 3.55 -4.89
CA ASP A 160 -31.54 2.80 -3.81
C ASP A 160 -30.29 3.54 -3.26
N ILE A 161 -29.99 4.73 -3.73
CA ILE A 161 -28.75 5.44 -3.28
C ILE A 161 -28.73 5.62 -1.78
N ASP A 162 -29.83 6.08 -1.18
CA ASP A 162 -29.87 6.33 0.26
C ASP A 162 -29.81 5.02 1.06
N GLY A 163 -30.38 3.94 0.53
CA GLY A 163 -30.24 2.59 1.06
C GLY A 163 -28.80 2.08 0.97
N PHE A 164 -28.14 2.27 -0.16
CA PHE A 164 -26.74 1.89 -0.39
C PHE A 164 -25.79 2.65 0.56
N ILE A 165 -25.96 3.96 0.70
CA ILE A 165 -25.20 4.80 1.64
C ILE A 165 -25.44 4.34 3.08
N SER A 166 -26.69 4.02 3.44
CA SER A 166 -27.02 3.51 4.77
C SER A 166 -26.31 2.19 5.07
N ARG A 167 -26.24 1.26 4.09
CA ARG A 167 -25.52 -0.02 4.24
C ARG A 167 -24.02 0.20 4.38
N PHE A 168 -23.43 1.16 3.63
CA PHE A 168 -22.04 1.53 3.80
C PHE A 168 -21.75 2.08 5.20
N ASN A 169 -22.61 2.95 5.73
CA ASN A 169 -22.45 3.51 7.06
C ASN A 169 -22.61 2.45 8.17
N ALA A 170 -23.52 1.47 8.00
CA ALA A 170 -23.63 0.34 8.89
C ALA A 170 -22.38 -0.54 8.88
N PHE A 171 -21.87 -0.87 7.69
CA PHE A 171 -20.60 -1.56 7.52
C PHE A 171 -19.43 -0.80 8.17
N ALA A 172 -19.36 0.52 7.97
CA ALA A 172 -18.34 1.38 8.59
C ALA A 172 -18.39 1.32 10.13
N ALA A 173 -19.58 1.25 10.72
CA ALA A 173 -19.74 1.12 12.16
C ALA A 173 -19.19 -0.22 12.69
N ASP A 174 -19.35 -1.30 11.94
CA ASP A 174 -18.82 -2.62 12.31
C ASP A 174 -17.29 -2.67 12.13
N VAL A 175 -16.76 -2.10 11.06
CA VAL A 175 -15.31 -2.00 10.84
C VAL A 175 -14.63 -1.17 11.92
N ARG A 176 -15.22 -0.06 12.37
CA ARG A 176 -14.69 0.72 13.52
C ARG A 176 -14.64 -0.09 14.82
N LYS A 177 -15.58 -1.02 15.05
CA LYS A 177 -15.49 -1.93 16.19
C LYS A 177 -14.36 -2.94 16.01
N GLU A 178 -14.20 -3.47 14.81
CA GLU A 178 -13.14 -4.42 14.46
C GLU A 178 -11.75 -3.82 14.74
N PHE A 179 -11.53 -2.59 14.30
CA PHE A 179 -10.22 -1.91 14.39
C PHE A 179 -10.10 -0.94 15.59
N HIS A 180 -10.99 -1.00 16.58
CA HIS A 180 -11.01 -0.02 17.67
C HIS A 180 -9.70 0.06 18.48
N ASN A 181 -8.92 -1.01 18.53
CA ASN A 181 -7.65 -1.07 19.24
C ASN A 181 -6.44 -0.78 18.35
N THR A 182 -6.51 -1.12 17.06
CA THR A 182 -5.34 -1.11 16.16
C THR A 182 -5.36 0.06 15.18
N ASP A 183 -6.57 0.60 14.88
CA ASP A 183 -6.74 1.74 13.96
C ASP A 183 -8.04 2.53 14.28
N PRO A 184 -8.14 3.15 15.48
CA PRO A 184 -9.38 3.76 15.97
C PRO A 184 -9.86 4.95 15.15
N ASP A 185 -8.95 5.63 14.44
CA ASP A 185 -9.21 6.88 13.75
C ASP A 185 -9.61 6.70 12.28
N VAL A 186 -9.72 5.47 11.78
CA VAL A 186 -10.12 5.19 10.40
C VAL A 186 -11.49 5.79 10.09
N LYS A 187 -11.56 6.55 8.98
CA LYS A 187 -12.75 7.31 8.57
C LYS A 187 -13.39 6.74 7.32
N PHE A 188 -14.68 7.03 7.21
CA PHE A 188 -15.54 6.58 6.11
C PHE A 188 -16.42 7.71 5.64
N SER A 189 -16.59 7.85 4.33
CA SER A 189 -17.62 8.70 3.73
C SER A 189 -18.27 8.01 2.53
N ALA A 190 -19.55 8.24 2.35
CA ALA A 190 -20.31 7.83 1.18
C ALA A 190 -21.22 8.98 0.77
N GLU A 191 -21.05 9.50 -0.43
CA GLU A 191 -21.75 10.69 -0.89
C GLU A 191 -22.18 10.54 -2.34
N ARG A 192 -23.27 11.24 -2.72
CA ARG A 192 -23.66 11.38 -4.13
C ARG A 192 -22.53 12.09 -4.88
N SER A 193 -22.24 11.65 -6.08
CA SER A 193 -21.14 12.18 -6.89
C SER A 193 -21.66 12.66 -8.25
N GLU A 194 -21.10 13.74 -8.74
CA GLU A 194 -21.32 14.22 -10.11
C GLU A 194 -20.39 13.55 -11.14
N PHE A 195 -19.68 12.52 -10.73
CA PHE A 195 -18.80 11.79 -11.63
C PHE A 195 -19.58 11.27 -12.84
N SER A 196 -19.03 11.50 -14.01
CA SER A 196 -19.59 11.04 -15.30
C SER A 196 -18.50 10.29 -16.07
N GLY A 197 -18.78 9.06 -16.44
CA GLY A 197 -17.85 8.21 -17.18
C GLY A 197 -18.48 6.85 -17.42
N ASN A 198 -17.74 5.96 -18.04
CA ASN A 198 -18.18 4.59 -18.22
C ASN A 198 -17.96 3.75 -16.95
N ALA A 199 -18.66 2.64 -16.88
CA ALA A 199 -18.42 1.60 -15.89
C ALA A 199 -17.38 0.59 -16.41
N VAL A 200 -16.74 -0.11 -15.50
CA VAL A 200 -15.95 -1.30 -15.79
C VAL A 200 -16.90 -2.45 -16.14
N ASP A 201 -16.52 -3.28 -17.10
CA ASP A 201 -17.22 -4.55 -17.39
C ASP A 201 -17.55 -5.30 -16.10
N SER A 202 -18.81 -5.72 -15.97
CA SER A 202 -19.34 -6.25 -14.71
C SER A 202 -18.66 -7.55 -14.25
N GLU A 203 -18.25 -8.42 -15.17
CA GLU A 203 -17.56 -9.67 -14.84
C GLU A 203 -16.11 -9.41 -14.42
N VAL A 204 -15.45 -8.44 -15.08
CA VAL A 204 -14.10 -8.04 -14.68
C VAL A 204 -14.12 -7.33 -13.32
N ALA A 205 -15.05 -6.40 -13.09
CA ALA A 205 -15.22 -5.74 -11.80
C ALA A 205 -15.45 -6.76 -10.67
N LYS A 206 -16.31 -7.77 -10.89
CA LYS A 206 -16.54 -8.85 -9.94
C LYS A 206 -15.26 -9.63 -9.64
N ARG A 207 -14.53 -10.08 -10.68
CA ARG A 207 -13.28 -10.82 -10.49
C ARG A 207 -12.21 -10.00 -9.78
N PHE A 208 -12.10 -8.72 -10.10
CA PHE A 208 -11.19 -7.79 -9.43
C PHE A 208 -11.50 -7.66 -7.93
N ILE A 209 -12.77 -7.42 -7.58
CA ILE A 209 -13.20 -7.32 -6.18
C ILE A 209 -12.97 -8.64 -5.44
N MET A 210 -13.33 -9.77 -6.05
CA MET A 210 -13.10 -11.09 -5.46
C MET A 210 -11.60 -11.37 -5.24
N ALA A 211 -10.74 -10.98 -6.16
CA ALA A 211 -9.29 -11.10 -6.01
C ALA A 211 -8.77 -10.29 -4.81
N LEU A 212 -9.22 -9.03 -4.66
CA LEU A 212 -8.84 -8.18 -3.52
C LEU A 212 -9.29 -8.76 -2.17
N VAL A 213 -10.49 -9.37 -2.12
CA VAL A 213 -10.98 -10.03 -0.90
C VAL A 213 -10.24 -11.33 -0.60
N ALA A 214 -9.80 -12.04 -1.63
CA ALA A 214 -9.10 -13.33 -1.48
C ALA A 214 -7.62 -13.19 -1.10
N ILE A 215 -7.00 -12.03 -1.34
CA ILE A 215 -5.61 -11.77 -0.95
C ILE A 215 -5.54 -11.58 0.57
N ASN A 216 -4.74 -12.40 1.23
CA ASN A 216 -4.51 -12.25 2.66
C ASN A 216 -3.76 -10.94 2.96
N HIS A 217 -4.10 -10.34 4.10
CA HIS A 217 -3.38 -9.23 4.71
C HIS A 217 -3.02 -9.63 6.14
N GLY A 218 -1.73 -9.59 6.46
CA GLY A 218 -1.23 -10.05 7.75
C GLY A 218 -0.19 -11.17 7.59
N VAL A 219 0.20 -11.76 8.68
CA VAL A 219 1.13 -12.90 8.79
C VAL A 219 0.38 -14.21 9.03
#